data_91a26f02215ed10e544ad7569213f3e9
#
_entry.id   91a26f02215ed10e544ad7569213f3e9
#
_cell.length_a   1.000
_cell.length_b   1.000
_cell.length_c   1.000
_cell.angle_alpha   90.00
_cell.angle_beta   90.00
_cell.angle_gamma   90.00
#
_symmetry.space_group_name_H-M   'P 1'
#
loop_
_entity.id
_entity.type
_entity.pdbx_description
1 polymer ?
#
loop_
_entity_poly.entity_id
_entity_poly.type
_entity_poly.pdbx_seq_one_letter_code
_entity_poly.pdbx_strand_id
1 'polypeptide(L)'
;MDTLKVPEISTQRNAVDMSRAAPSVHNSQPWLWTTDGRTLTLLLDRSRTLATADPNGRQSIISCGAMVHHVQLALEAEGWDVSVSLLPGESRYRLAELHFSPGNPNTDARALMDAMANRRTDRRPYRSLGADADDTFAALAQRAGHYGCSLVVVRPDLMPLIVEASNRSAAAHRYDTNYHHEMHWWLGARTRSDGIPSSALSEKSAKGVGVGRDFHTERGTLSSETIDDHAHVLVISTDDDSVESWLRAGHLIRRAPRSHSPRRCFVHIDAHHRR
;
A
#
# COMPACT_ATOMS: atom_id res chain seq x y z
N MET A 1 7.71 -41.31 -5.08
CA MET A 1 6.91 -40.13 -4.70
C MET A 1 7.89 -38.98 -4.62
N ASP A 2 7.93 -38.14 -5.64
CA ASP A 2 8.75 -36.93 -5.59
C ASP A 2 8.22 -36.03 -4.47
N THR A 3 9.05 -35.83 -3.46
CA THR A 3 8.75 -34.88 -2.38
C THR A 3 8.73 -33.49 -3.03
N LEU A 4 7.55 -32.89 -3.15
CA LEU A 4 7.40 -31.49 -3.59
C LEU A 4 8.36 -30.66 -2.77
N LYS A 5 9.39 -30.12 -3.43
CA LYS A 5 10.36 -29.25 -2.78
C LYS A 5 9.69 -27.89 -2.57
N VAL A 6 9.54 -27.51 -1.31
CA VAL A 6 8.94 -26.24 -0.86
C VAL A 6 9.91 -25.50 0.07
N PRO A 7 9.79 -24.16 0.23
CA PRO A 7 10.63 -23.44 1.17
C PRO A 7 10.39 -23.92 2.61
N GLU A 8 11.44 -24.01 3.39
CA GLU A 8 11.33 -24.29 4.81
C GLU A 8 10.45 -23.27 5.53
N ILE A 9 9.81 -23.68 6.62
CA ILE A 9 8.95 -22.78 7.43
C ILE A 9 9.72 -21.54 7.89
N SER A 10 11.02 -21.70 8.18
CA SER A 10 11.93 -20.60 8.50
C SER A 10 12.05 -19.57 7.36
N THR A 11 12.21 -20.05 6.13
CA THR A 11 12.25 -19.21 4.91
C THR A 11 10.93 -18.51 4.69
N GLN A 12 9.80 -19.21 4.81
CA GLN A 12 8.47 -18.61 4.68
C GLN A 12 8.25 -17.51 5.73
N ARG A 13 8.64 -17.75 6.98
CA ARG A 13 8.55 -16.77 8.07
C ARG A 13 9.43 -15.55 7.81
N ASN A 14 10.67 -15.75 7.40
CA ASN A 14 11.58 -14.66 7.05
C ASN A 14 11.04 -13.80 5.92
N ALA A 15 10.45 -14.41 4.88
CA ALA A 15 9.82 -13.67 3.79
C ALA A 15 8.67 -12.77 4.28
N VAL A 16 7.82 -13.27 5.19
CA VAL A 16 6.76 -12.48 5.82
C VAL A 16 7.34 -11.34 6.65
N ASP A 17 8.35 -11.60 7.47
CA ASP A 17 8.96 -10.58 8.34
C ASP A 17 9.63 -9.46 7.54
N MET A 18 10.36 -9.79 6.49
CA MET A 18 10.96 -8.81 5.56
C MET A 18 9.90 -7.97 4.85
N SER A 19 8.72 -8.54 4.62
CA SER A 19 7.60 -7.90 3.91
C SER A 19 6.76 -6.96 4.78
N ARG A 20 7.00 -6.87 6.08
CA ARG A 20 6.26 -5.99 7.01
C ARG A 20 6.35 -4.50 6.66
N ALA A 21 7.30 -4.11 5.81
CA ALA A 21 7.39 -2.78 5.22
C ALA A 21 6.30 -2.50 4.15
N ALA A 22 5.43 -3.47 3.83
CA ALA A 22 4.30 -3.26 2.92
C ALA A 22 3.43 -2.07 3.39
N PRO A 23 2.96 -1.22 2.47
CA PRO A 23 2.08 -0.13 2.84
C PRO A 23 0.74 -0.67 3.33
N SER A 24 0.21 -0.05 4.38
CA SER A 24 -1.14 -0.34 4.86
C SER A 24 -1.83 0.92 5.34
N VAL A 25 -3.16 0.90 5.34
CA VAL A 25 -3.97 2.02 5.82
C VAL A 25 -3.57 2.36 7.25
N HIS A 26 -3.20 3.60 7.50
CA HIS A 26 -2.67 4.08 8.79
C HIS A 26 -1.58 3.21 9.43
N ASN A 27 -0.85 2.41 8.62
CA ASN A 27 0.11 1.40 9.09
C ASN A 27 -0.53 0.38 10.06
N SER A 28 -1.80 0.07 9.85
CA SER A 28 -2.56 -0.86 10.69
C SER A 28 -2.11 -2.31 10.53
N GLN A 29 -1.48 -2.67 9.40
CA GLN A 29 -0.98 -4.01 9.10
C GLN A 29 -2.06 -5.08 9.32
N PRO A 30 -3.18 -5.04 8.57
CA PRO A 30 -4.39 -5.83 8.84
C PRO A 30 -4.29 -7.27 8.29
N TRP A 31 -3.17 -7.92 8.47
CA TRP A 31 -2.87 -9.24 7.94
C TRP A 31 -2.38 -10.20 9.01
N LEU A 32 -2.80 -11.45 8.86
CA LEU A 32 -2.30 -12.58 9.61
C LEU A 32 -1.88 -13.67 8.63
N TRP A 33 -0.72 -14.26 8.84
CA TRP A 33 -0.19 -15.34 8.03
C TRP A 33 -0.20 -16.67 8.77
N THR A 34 -0.63 -17.72 8.07
CA THR A 34 -0.57 -19.10 8.55
C THR A 34 0.09 -19.98 7.50
N THR A 35 0.74 -21.07 7.92
CA THR A 35 1.32 -22.05 7.01
C THR A 35 1.09 -23.47 7.52
N ASP A 36 0.86 -24.38 6.58
CA ASP A 36 0.87 -25.82 6.79
C ASP A 36 2.21 -26.46 6.37
N GLY A 37 3.20 -25.63 6.05
CA GLY A 37 4.51 -26.03 5.53
C GLY A 37 4.57 -26.09 4.00
N ARG A 38 3.43 -26.25 3.31
CA ARG A 38 3.34 -26.34 1.84
C ARG A 38 2.72 -25.13 1.20
N THR A 39 1.85 -24.47 1.92
CA THR A 39 1.10 -23.30 1.48
C THR A 39 1.19 -22.21 2.53
N LEU A 40 1.41 -21.00 2.11
CA LEU A 40 1.37 -19.83 2.98
C LEU A 40 0.05 -19.09 2.73
N THR A 41 -0.78 -18.99 3.76
CA THR A 41 -2.13 -18.43 3.65
C THR A 41 -2.21 -17.08 4.34
N LEU A 42 -2.72 -16.08 3.62
CA LEU A 42 -3.05 -14.76 4.14
C LEU A 42 -4.49 -14.68 4.60
N LEU A 43 -4.67 -14.22 5.82
CA LEU A 43 -5.97 -13.95 6.44
C LEU A 43 -6.10 -12.46 6.76
N LEU A 44 -7.31 -11.91 6.67
CA LEU A 44 -7.62 -10.58 7.18
C LEU A 44 -7.68 -10.61 8.71
N ASP A 45 -6.82 -9.83 9.36
CA ASP A 45 -6.88 -9.61 10.80
C ASP A 45 -7.92 -8.51 11.12
N ARG A 46 -9.12 -8.95 11.52
CA ARG A 46 -10.23 -8.05 11.84
C ARG A 46 -9.96 -7.14 13.03
N SER A 47 -9.09 -7.53 13.93
CA SER A 47 -8.73 -6.69 15.09
C SER A 47 -7.92 -5.45 14.70
N ARG A 48 -7.40 -5.45 13.46
CA ARG A 48 -6.57 -4.37 12.89
C ARG A 48 -7.26 -3.61 11.76
N THR A 49 -8.53 -3.88 11.49
CA THR A 49 -9.34 -3.10 10.55
C THR A 49 -9.84 -1.81 11.22
N LEU A 50 -10.13 -0.81 10.39
CA LEU A 50 -10.63 0.48 10.84
C LEU A 50 -12.16 0.50 10.69
N ALA A 51 -12.86 0.29 11.79
CA ALA A 51 -14.32 0.12 11.75
C ALA A 51 -15.07 1.38 11.30
N THR A 52 -14.51 2.55 11.55
CA THR A 52 -15.15 3.84 11.22
C THR A 52 -14.58 4.41 9.91
N ALA A 53 -13.25 4.44 9.77
CA ALA A 53 -12.61 5.02 8.58
C ALA A 53 -12.64 4.08 7.36
N ASP A 54 -12.80 2.77 7.57
CA ASP A 54 -12.83 1.73 6.52
C ASP A 54 -13.94 0.70 6.80
N PRO A 55 -15.21 1.12 6.89
CA PRO A 55 -16.30 0.26 7.35
C PRO A 55 -16.53 -0.97 6.47
N ASN A 56 -16.21 -0.88 5.19
CA ASN A 56 -16.29 -1.99 4.24
C ASN A 56 -15.02 -2.84 4.19
N GLY A 57 -13.95 -2.46 4.90
CA GLY A 57 -12.66 -3.16 4.87
C GLY A 57 -11.88 -3.03 3.57
N ARG A 58 -12.29 -2.14 2.66
CA ARG A 58 -11.69 -1.95 1.35
C ARG A 58 -10.18 -1.61 1.45
N GLN A 59 -9.84 -0.59 2.22
CA GLN A 59 -8.45 -0.15 2.38
C GLN A 59 -7.62 -1.21 3.10
N SER A 60 -8.21 -1.94 4.05
CA SER A 60 -7.59 -3.06 4.74
C SER A 60 -7.27 -4.21 3.76
N ILE A 61 -8.19 -4.54 2.86
CA ILE A 61 -7.99 -5.59 1.84
C ILE A 61 -6.96 -5.15 0.80
N ILE A 62 -6.99 -3.90 0.34
CA ILE A 62 -5.95 -3.32 -0.52
C ILE A 62 -4.58 -3.43 0.16
N SER A 63 -4.50 -3.14 1.45
CA SER A 63 -3.26 -3.30 2.24
C SER A 63 -2.78 -4.75 2.26
N CYS A 64 -3.69 -5.70 2.38
CA CYS A 64 -3.39 -7.13 2.28
C CYS A 64 -2.85 -7.52 0.89
N GLY A 65 -3.41 -6.97 -0.19
CA GLY A 65 -2.89 -7.16 -1.55
C GLY A 65 -1.45 -6.68 -1.71
N ALA A 66 -1.10 -5.52 -1.14
CA ALA A 66 0.28 -5.03 -1.12
C ALA A 66 1.22 -5.97 -0.35
N MET A 67 0.75 -6.54 0.76
CA MET A 67 1.52 -7.49 1.56
C MET A 67 1.77 -8.81 0.80
N VAL A 68 0.76 -9.33 0.07
CA VAL A 68 0.93 -10.52 -0.80
C VAL A 68 2.09 -10.31 -1.78
N HIS A 69 2.07 -9.18 -2.48
CA HIS A 69 3.12 -8.86 -3.46
C HIS A 69 4.51 -8.78 -2.81
N HIS A 70 4.63 -8.21 -1.63
CA HIS A 70 5.91 -8.12 -0.92
C HIS A 70 6.44 -9.51 -0.55
N VAL A 71 5.59 -10.40 -0.01
CA VAL A 71 5.97 -11.77 0.34
C VAL A 71 6.35 -12.58 -0.90
N GLN A 72 5.60 -12.43 -2.00
CA GLN A 72 5.92 -13.06 -3.26
C GLN A 72 7.34 -12.67 -3.73
N LEU A 73 7.65 -11.37 -3.77
CA LEU A 73 8.98 -10.89 -4.16
C LEU A 73 10.09 -11.40 -3.23
N ALA A 74 9.83 -11.48 -1.92
CA ALA A 74 10.81 -11.98 -0.97
C ALA A 74 11.17 -13.44 -1.25
N LEU A 75 10.19 -14.28 -1.58
CA LEU A 75 10.40 -15.68 -1.93
C LEU A 75 11.05 -15.85 -3.31
N GLU A 76 10.64 -15.04 -4.30
CA GLU A 76 11.26 -15.03 -5.63
C GLU A 76 12.75 -14.62 -5.57
N ALA A 77 13.10 -13.69 -4.70
CA ALA A 77 14.49 -13.29 -4.46
C ALA A 77 15.35 -14.43 -3.86
N GLU A 78 14.73 -15.37 -3.14
CA GLU A 78 15.35 -16.56 -2.58
C GLU A 78 15.34 -17.78 -3.52
N GLY A 79 14.82 -17.62 -4.75
CA GLY A 79 14.83 -18.67 -5.78
C GLY A 79 13.61 -19.59 -5.76
N TRP A 80 12.47 -19.09 -5.34
CA TRP A 80 11.20 -19.79 -5.40
C TRP A 80 10.31 -19.15 -6.46
N ASP A 81 9.69 -19.98 -7.31
CA ASP A 81 8.57 -19.54 -8.11
C ASP A 81 7.31 -19.57 -7.26
N VAL A 82 6.56 -18.46 -7.23
CA VAL A 82 5.40 -18.29 -6.36
C VAL A 82 4.15 -18.01 -7.19
N SER A 83 3.18 -18.91 -7.13
CA SER A 83 1.85 -18.68 -7.67
C SER A 83 0.90 -18.25 -6.55
N VAL A 84 0.02 -17.29 -6.86
CA VAL A 84 -0.93 -16.72 -5.90
C VAL A 84 -2.35 -17.06 -6.35
N SER A 85 -3.10 -17.72 -5.45
CA SER A 85 -4.54 -17.92 -5.57
C SER A 85 -5.26 -16.90 -4.70
N LEU A 86 -6.08 -16.04 -5.31
CA LEU A 86 -6.89 -15.07 -4.57
C LEU A 86 -8.22 -15.69 -4.14
N LEU A 87 -8.68 -15.35 -2.93
CA LEU A 87 -9.95 -15.76 -2.35
C LEU A 87 -10.18 -17.30 -2.39
N PRO A 88 -9.23 -18.10 -1.93
CA PRO A 88 -9.36 -19.54 -1.97
C PRO A 88 -10.42 -20.03 -0.98
N GLY A 89 -11.46 -20.70 -1.47
CA GLY A 89 -12.54 -21.28 -0.65
C GLY A 89 -13.62 -20.28 -0.24
N GLU A 90 -14.49 -20.70 0.70
CA GLU A 90 -15.71 -19.96 1.07
C GLU A 90 -15.50 -18.87 2.15
N SER A 91 -14.36 -18.89 2.84
CA SER A 91 -14.11 -17.93 3.92
C SER A 91 -13.74 -16.55 3.39
N ARG A 92 -14.60 -15.56 3.62
CA ARG A 92 -14.35 -14.16 3.25
C ARG A 92 -13.12 -13.51 3.92
N TYR A 93 -12.52 -14.17 4.90
CA TYR A 93 -11.32 -13.69 5.59
C TYR A 93 -10.05 -14.34 5.06
N ARG A 94 -10.14 -15.42 4.28
CA ARG A 94 -9.02 -16.07 3.61
C ARG A 94 -8.80 -15.36 2.27
N LEU A 95 -7.80 -14.48 2.24
CA LEU A 95 -7.65 -13.55 1.13
C LEU A 95 -6.75 -14.07 0.02
N ALA A 96 -5.72 -14.83 0.36
CA ALA A 96 -4.80 -15.39 -0.63
C ALA A 96 -4.09 -16.65 -0.11
N GLU A 97 -3.69 -17.50 -1.06
CA GLU A 97 -2.76 -18.60 -0.85
C GLU A 97 -1.58 -18.48 -1.80
N LEU A 98 -0.36 -18.69 -1.26
CA LEU A 98 0.88 -18.74 -2.00
C LEU A 98 1.34 -20.20 -2.08
N HIS A 99 1.51 -20.69 -3.29
CA HIS A 99 2.02 -22.02 -3.61
C HIS A 99 3.41 -21.88 -4.21
N PHE A 100 4.28 -22.83 -3.90
CA PHE A 100 5.70 -22.75 -4.19
C PHE A 100 6.16 -23.85 -5.13
N SER A 101 7.09 -23.52 -6.01
CA SER A 101 7.91 -24.46 -6.75
C SER A 101 9.36 -23.98 -6.82
N PRO A 102 10.33 -24.89 -6.98
CA PRO A 102 11.70 -24.49 -7.15
C PRO A 102 11.87 -23.60 -8.39
N GLY A 103 12.51 -22.46 -8.22
CA GLY A 103 12.84 -21.52 -9.28
C GLY A 103 14.31 -21.13 -9.24
N ASN A 104 14.65 -20.04 -9.89
CA ASN A 104 15.98 -19.44 -9.84
C ASN A 104 15.90 -18.09 -9.08
N PRO A 105 16.97 -17.72 -8.32
CA PRO A 105 17.01 -16.43 -7.66
C PRO A 105 16.79 -15.29 -8.66
N ASN A 106 15.76 -14.47 -8.38
CA ASN A 106 15.39 -13.35 -9.24
C ASN A 106 16.10 -12.08 -8.77
N THR A 107 17.07 -11.61 -9.56
CA THR A 107 17.87 -10.41 -9.25
C THR A 107 17.01 -9.14 -9.20
N ASP A 108 15.98 -9.04 -10.05
CA ASP A 108 15.06 -7.92 -10.07
C ASP A 108 14.19 -7.92 -8.80
N ALA A 109 13.73 -9.11 -8.36
CA ALA A 109 13.02 -9.26 -7.10
C ALA A 109 13.88 -8.81 -5.92
N ARG A 110 15.16 -9.17 -5.88
CA ARG A 110 16.12 -8.74 -4.84
C ARG A 110 16.30 -7.22 -4.84
N ALA A 111 16.52 -6.59 -5.99
CA ALA A 111 16.63 -5.14 -6.10
C ALA A 111 15.36 -4.42 -5.64
N LEU A 112 14.20 -5.04 -5.88
CA LEU A 112 12.92 -4.53 -5.39
C LEU A 112 12.75 -4.69 -3.88
N MET A 113 13.18 -5.81 -3.30
CA MET A 113 13.20 -6.00 -1.84
C MET A 113 14.02 -4.93 -1.15
N ASP A 114 15.23 -4.60 -1.65
CA ASP A 114 16.05 -3.51 -1.14
C ASP A 114 15.32 -2.16 -1.21
N ALA A 115 14.59 -1.93 -2.31
CA ALA A 115 13.80 -0.73 -2.48
C ALA A 115 12.61 -0.68 -1.50
N MET A 116 11.98 -1.81 -1.21
CA MET A 116 10.85 -1.93 -0.27
C MET A 116 11.31 -1.68 1.17
N ALA A 117 12.46 -2.22 1.58
CA ALA A 117 13.04 -1.97 2.90
C ALA A 117 13.29 -0.48 3.17
N ASN A 118 13.59 0.29 2.11
CA ASN A 118 13.85 1.72 2.18
C ASN A 118 12.60 2.58 1.92
N ARG A 119 11.43 1.98 1.68
CA ARG A 119 10.18 2.70 1.44
C ARG A 119 9.74 3.47 2.69
N ARG A 120 9.35 4.71 2.50
CA ARG A 120 8.70 5.55 3.52
C ARG A 120 7.49 6.25 2.90
N THR A 121 6.44 6.45 3.68
CA THR A 121 5.36 7.38 3.33
C THR A 121 5.83 8.78 3.69
N ASP A 122 5.96 9.64 2.69
CA ASP A 122 6.34 11.03 2.90
C ASP A 122 5.11 11.93 2.72
N ARG A 123 4.85 12.76 3.71
CA ARG A 123 3.70 13.68 3.75
C ARG A 123 4.09 15.13 3.49
N ARG A 124 5.37 15.36 3.21
CA ARG A 124 5.88 16.71 2.86
C ARG A 124 5.54 17.04 1.41
N PRO A 125 5.56 18.33 1.04
CA PRO A 125 5.46 18.73 -0.35
C PRO A 125 6.52 18.05 -1.22
N TYR A 126 6.17 17.71 -2.44
CA TYR A 126 7.07 17.06 -3.39
C TYR A 126 7.66 18.05 -4.38
N ARG A 127 8.92 17.86 -4.73
CA ARG A 127 9.56 18.53 -5.85
C ARG A 127 9.14 17.90 -7.17
N SER A 128 9.25 18.62 -8.28
CA SER A 128 8.96 18.11 -9.62
C SER A 128 9.80 16.86 -9.95
N LEU A 129 9.17 15.91 -10.64
CA LEU A 129 9.83 14.66 -11.08
C LEU A 129 10.83 14.85 -12.24
N GLY A 130 10.79 15.99 -12.92
CA GLY A 130 11.64 16.26 -14.09
C GLY A 130 11.13 15.57 -15.37
N ALA A 131 11.99 15.52 -16.42
CA ALA A 131 11.62 15.13 -17.77
C ALA A 131 11.18 13.65 -17.91
N ASP A 132 11.65 12.75 -17.05
CA ASP A 132 11.32 11.29 -17.17
C ASP A 132 10.00 10.91 -16.45
N ALA A 133 9.17 11.89 -16.07
CA ALA A 133 7.90 11.63 -15.39
C ALA A 133 6.95 10.81 -16.25
N ASP A 134 6.80 11.18 -17.51
CA ASP A 134 5.87 10.53 -18.44
C ASP A 134 6.26 9.06 -18.71
N ASP A 135 7.54 8.77 -18.90
CA ASP A 135 8.04 7.40 -19.08
C ASP A 135 7.77 6.55 -17.81
N THR A 136 7.97 7.16 -16.66
CA THR A 136 7.68 6.50 -15.37
C THR A 136 6.19 6.17 -15.26
N PHE A 137 5.31 7.09 -15.61
CA PHE A 137 3.86 6.89 -15.53
C PHE A 137 3.38 5.88 -16.58
N ALA A 138 3.92 5.91 -17.80
CA ALA A 138 3.62 4.92 -18.84
C ALA A 138 4.00 3.50 -18.39
N ALA A 139 5.18 3.31 -17.81
CA ALA A 139 5.60 2.03 -17.28
C ALA A 139 4.71 1.54 -16.11
N LEU A 140 4.24 2.45 -15.25
CA LEU A 140 3.30 2.12 -14.18
C LEU A 140 1.93 1.73 -14.73
N ALA A 141 1.42 2.44 -15.73
CA ALA A 141 0.13 2.15 -16.38
C ALA A 141 0.16 0.79 -17.10
N GLN A 142 1.23 0.49 -17.85
CA GLN A 142 1.41 -0.81 -18.47
C GLN A 142 1.38 -1.94 -17.45
N ARG A 143 2.06 -1.75 -16.32
CA ARG A 143 2.07 -2.75 -15.25
C ARG A 143 0.68 -2.91 -14.61
N ALA A 144 -0.07 -1.84 -14.43
CA ALA A 144 -1.43 -1.92 -13.90
C ALA A 144 -2.30 -2.88 -14.73
N GLY A 145 -2.17 -2.84 -16.06
CA GLY A 145 -2.87 -3.74 -16.96
C GLY A 145 -2.58 -5.23 -16.70
N HIS A 146 -1.37 -5.60 -16.30
CA HIS A 146 -1.05 -6.99 -15.95
C HIS A 146 -1.80 -7.51 -14.72
N TYR A 147 -2.27 -6.61 -13.86
CA TYR A 147 -3.07 -6.95 -12.67
C TYR A 147 -4.57 -6.71 -12.86
N GLY A 148 -5.02 -6.47 -14.10
CA GLY A 148 -6.43 -6.15 -14.36
C GLY A 148 -6.85 -4.81 -13.75
N CYS A 149 -5.91 -3.87 -13.64
CA CYS A 149 -6.15 -2.52 -13.14
C CYS A 149 -5.81 -1.49 -14.21
N SER A 150 -6.42 -0.33 -14.13
CA SER A 150 -6.04 0.86 -14.89
C SER A 150 -5.37 1.87 -13.98
N LEU A 151 -4.37 2.59 -14.48
CA LEU A 151 -3.70 3.67 -13.76
C LEU A 151 -3.75 4.94 -14.60
N VAL A 152 -4.25 6.02 -14.03
CA VAL A 152 -4.38 7.32 -14.67
C VAL A 152 -3.68 8.37 -13.84
N VAL A 153 -2.88 9.22 -14.50
CA VAL A 153 -2.32 10.42 -13.89
C VAL A 153 -3.39 11.52 -13.95
N VAL A 154 -3.71 12.11 -12.81
CA VAL A 154 -4.67 13.21 -12.75
C VAL A 154 -4.07 14.42 -13.46
N ARG A 155 -4.81 14.95 -14.43
CA ARG A 155 -4.40 16.15 -15.17
C ARG A 155 -4.41 17.37 -14.24
N PRO A 156 -3.52 18.35 -14.46
CA PRO A 156 -3.44 19.55 -13.63
C PRO A 156 -4.76 20.34 -13.53
N ASP A 157 -5.56 20.38 -14.61
CA ASP A 157 -6.86 21.06 -14.64
C ASP A 157 -7.93 20.38 -13.76
N LEU A 158 -7.77 19.10 -13.43
CA LEU A 158 -8.65 18.34 -12.54
C LEU A 158 -8.19 18.36 -11.07
N MET A 159 -6.98 18.80 -10.78
CA MET A 159 -6.45 18.85 -9.41
C MET A 159 -7.34 19.64 -8.45
N PRO A 160 -7.92 20.80 -8.80
CA PRO A 160 -8.81 21.52 -7.89
C PRO A 160 -10.02 20.70 -7.46
N LEU A 161 -10.57 19.84 -8.33
CA LEU A 161 -11.70 18.96 -8.00
C LEU A 161 -11.29 17.86 -7.01
N ILE A 162 -10.10 17.31 -7.17
CA ILE A 162 -9.56 16.31 -6.23
C ILE A 162 -9.30 16.93 -4.86
N VAL A 163 -8.74 18.12 -4.82
CA VAL A 163 -8.54 18.90 -3.58
C VAL A 163 -9.88 19.16 -2.88
N GLU A 164 -10.89 19.62 -3.63
CA GLU A 164 -12.23 19.86 -3.11
C GLU A 164 -12.86 18.57 -2.55
N ALA A 165 -12.77 17.45 -3.26
CA ALA A 165 -13.27 16.17 -2.82
C ALA A 165 -12.58 15.71 -1.51
N SER A 166 -11.25 15.89 -1.41
CA SER A 166 -10.48 15.61 -0.21
C SER A 166 -10.95 16.47 0.99
N ASN A 167 -11.15 17.75 0.76
CA ASN A 167 -11.64 18.67 1.80
C ASN A 167 -13.07 18.34 2.25
N ARG A 168 -13.95 17.98 1.32
CA ARG A 168 -15.33 17.51 1.66
C ARG A 168 -15.30 16.24 2.47
N SER A 169 -14.45 15.27 2.13
CA SER A 169 -14.27 14.05 2.91
C SER A 169 -13.79 14.34 4.32
N ALA A 170 -12.80 15.21 4.49
CA ALA A 170 -12.32 15.63 5.81
C ALA A 170 -13.42 16.36 6.63
N ALA A 171 -14.21 17.20 5.96
CA ALA A 171 -15.30 17.92 6.61
C ALA A 171 -16.44 16.99 7.08
N ALA A 172 -16.71 15.91 6.34
CA ALA A 172 -17.74 14.92 6.71
C ALA A 172 -17.43 14.22 8.05
N HIS A 173 -16.14 14.04 8.36
CA HIS A 173 -15.71 13.40 9.61
C HIS A 173 -15.40 14.37 10.75
N ARG A 174 -15.55 15.68 10.53
CA ARG A 174 -15.15 16.73 11.52
C ARG A 174 -15.75 16.53 12.90
N TYR A 175 -17.00 16.08 12.98
CA TYR A 175 -17.76 15.92 14.23
C TYR A 175 -18.02 14.46 14.59
N ASP A 176 -17.40 13.53 13.88
CA ASP A 176 -17.53 12.10 14.16
C ASP A 176 -16.55 11.69 15.26
N THR A 177 -17.08 11.54 16.48
CA THR A 177 -16.30 11.17 17.67
C THR A 177 -15.64 9.80 17.51
N ASN A 178 -16.32 8.83 16.89
CA ASN A 178 -15.77 7.49 16.70
C ASN A 178 -14.59 7.53 15.72
N TYR A 179 -14.72 8.29 14.62
CA TYR A 179 -13.63 8.52 13.69
C TYR A 179 -12.42 9.16 14.39
N HIS A 180 -12.64 10.18 15.22
CA HIS A 180 -11.54 10.83 15.94
C HIS A 180 -10.86 9.90 16.95
N HIS A 181 -11.62 9.06 17.67
CA HIS A 181 -11.06 8.07 18.58
C HIS A 181 -10.24 7.02 17.82
N GLU A 182 -10.74 6.51 16.70
CA GLU A 182 -10.02 5.56 15.87
C GLU A 182 -8.74 6.16 15.29
N MET A 183 -8.80 7.39 14.76
CA MET A 183 -7.61 8.11 14.29
C MET A 183 -6.61 8.35 15.40
N HIS A 184 -7.05 8.75 16.58
CA HIS A 184 -6.17 8.95 17.74
C HIS A 184 -5.45 7.67 18.15
N TRP A 185 -6.08 6.50 17.98
CA TRP A 185 -5.46 5.21 18.23
C TRP A 185 -4.33 4.91 17.24
N TRP A 186 -4.52 5.23 15.96
CA TRP A 186 -3.56 4.90 14.90
C TRP A 186 -2.49 5.98 14.66
N LEU A 187 -2.68 7.20 15.15
CA LEU A 187 -1.78 8.34 14.92
C LEU A 187 -0.92 8.66 16.13
N GLY A 188 0.36 8.99 15.90
CA GLY A 188 1.27 9.45 16.93
C GLY A 188 1.76 8.35 17.90
N ALA A 189 1.70 7.09 17.51
CA ALA A 189 2.23 5.99 18.29
C ALA A 189 3.74 6.15 18.52
N ARG A 190 4.16 6.20 19.79
CA ARG A 190 5.59 6.34 20.17
C ARG A 190 6.27 5.00 20.43
N THR A 191 5.53 3.98 20.82
CA THR A 191 6.05 2.70 21.33
C THR A 191 5.56 1.49 20.55
N ARG A 192 4.58 1.66 19.66
CA ARG A 192 3.99 0.57 18.88
C ARG A 192 4.73 0.39 17.54
N SER A 193 4.84 -0.86 17.09
CA SER A 193 5.36 -1.21 15.76
C SER A 193 4.34 -0.98 14.63
N ASP A 194 3.08 -0.72 14.98
CA ASP A 194 1.97 -0.39 14.09
C ASP A 194 1.47 1.04 14.36
N GLY A 195 0.61 1.54 13.48
CA GLY A 195 0.19 2.93 13.50
C GLY A 195 1.20 3.87 12.83
N ILE A 196 0.84 5.13 12.70
CA ILE A 196 1.69 6.17 12.11
C ILE A 196 2.51 6.82 13.24
N PRO A 197 3.85 6.74 13.21
CA PRO A 197 4.67 7.36 14.24
C PRO A 197 4.61 8.89 14.13
N SER A 198 4.79 9.59 15.25
CA SER A 198 4.80 11.05 15.29
C SER A 198 5.86 11.67 14.36
N SER A 199 6.99 10.98 14.17
CA SER A 199 8.06 11.41 13.24
C SER A 199 7.65 11.38 11.76
N ALA A 200 6.55 10.71 11.42
CA ALA A 200 5.99 10.67 10.07
C ALA A 200 4.75 11.56 9.89
N LEU A 201 4.37 12.31 10.91
CA LEU A 201 3.27 13.28 10.91
C LEU A 201 3.84 14.70 10.94
N SER A 202 3.27 15.62 10.17
CA SER A 202 3.68 17.01 10.15
C SER A 202 3.41 17.69 11.49
N GLU A 203 4.34 18.53 11.96
CA GLU A 203 4.22 19.31 13.18
C GLU A 203 3.07 20.32 13.10
N LYS A 204 2.82 20.84 11.93
CA LYS A 204 1.70 21.74 11.61
C LYS A 204 1.07 21.28 10.30
N SER A 205 -0.21 21.65 10.11
CA SER A 205 -0.87 21.50 8.81
C SER A 205 0.08 21.95 7.71
N ALA A 206 0.51 21.02 6.84
CA ALA A 206 1.47 21.31 5.79
C ALA A 206 0.79 22.25 4.80
N LYS A 207 1.06 23.55 4.94
CA LYS A 207 0.56 24.56 3.98
C LYS A 207 1.06 24.19 2.59
N GLY A 208 0.14 24.00 1.64
CA GLY A 208 0.44 23.73 0.25
C GLY A 208 0.24 22.28 -0.21
N VAL A 209 0.02 21.32 0.69
CA VAL A 209 -0.34 19.95 0.30
C VAL A 209 -1.86 19.84 0.10
N GLY A 210 -2.27 19.68 -1.16
CA GLY A 210 -3.69 19.77 -1.52
C GLY A 210 -4.52 18.51 -1.32
N VAL A 211 -3.92 17.31 -1.28
CA VAL A 211 -4.66 16.04 -1.29
C VAL A 211 -4.20 15.10 -0.19
N GLY A 212 -5.10 14.81 0.78
CA GLY A 212 -5.11 13.63 1.64
C GLY A 212 -3.87 13.28 2.46
N ARG A 213 -2.88 14.16 2.56
CA ARG A 213 -1.62 13.90 3.30
C ARG A 213 -1.53 14.61 4.63
N ASP A 214 -2.52 15.45 4.93
CA ASP A 214 -2.53 16.25 6.15
C ASP A 214 -3.39 15.56 7.20
N PHE A 215 -2.74 15.14 8.26
CA PHE A 215 -3.41 14.68 9.47
C PHE A 215 -3.28 15.77 10.51
N HIS A 216 -4.39 16.46 10.81
CA HIS A 216 -4.46 17.45 11.84
C HIS A 216 -4.17 16.82 13.22
N THR A 217 -2.91 16.79 13.60
CA THR A 217 -2.48 16.26 14.89
C THR A 217 -1.44 17.16 15.52
N GLU A 218 -1.61 17.44 16.80
CA GLU A 218 -0.62 18.16 17.62
C GLU A 218 0.63 17.31 17.95
N ARG A 219 0.64 16.05 17.54
CA ARG A 219 1.68 15.06 17.88
C ARG A 219 2.74 14.87 16.82
N GLY A 220 2.61 15.52 15.68
CA GLY A 220 3.57 15.43 14.58
C GLY A 220 4.89 16.12 14.94
N THR A 221 6.01 15.52 14.51
CA THR A 221 7.35 16.09 14.66
C THR A 221 8.10 16.20 13.34
N LEU A 222 7.42 15.88 12.22
CA LEU A 222 8.01 16.00 10.89
C LEU A 222 8.01 17.47 10.46
N SER A 223 9.21 18.08 10.42
CA SER A 223 9.36 19.41 9.85
C SER A 223 9.29 19.36 8.33
N SER A 224 8.68 20.38 7.71
CA SER A 224 8.67 20.52 6.27
C SER A 224 9.16 21.91 5.86
N GLU A 225 9.94 21.96 4.76
CA GLU A 225 10.24 23.20 4.09
C GLU A 225 8.96 23.76 3.44
N THR A 226 8.81 25.08 3.43
CA THR A 226 7.72 25.73 2.71
C THR A 226 8.12 25.80 1.23
N ILE A 227 7.73 24.80 0.47
CA ILE A 227 7.90 24.74 -1.00
C ILE A 227 6.55 24.46 -1.64
N ASP A 228 6.41 24.82 -2.90
CA ASP A 228 5.23 24.44 -3.68
C ASP A 228 5.18 22.93 -3.88
N ASP A 229 3.99 22.34 -3.73
CA ASP A 229 3.79 20.90 -3.90
C ASP A 229 3.61 20.56 -5.39
N HIS A 230 4.59 19.88 -5.95
CA HIS A 230 4.56 19.37 -7.32
C HIS A 230 4.22 17.86 -7.37
N ALA A 231 3.45 17.37 -6.43
CA ALA A 231 3.00 15.99 -6.42
C ALA A 231 2.11 15.67 -7.63
N HIS A 232 2.36 14.55 -8.29
CA HIS A 232 1.42 13.96 -9.22
C HIS A 232 0.48 13.01 -8.47
N VAL A 233 -0.82 13.14 -8.70
CA VAL A 233 -1.83 12.22 -8.17
C VAL A 233 -2.11 11.16 -9.22
N LEU A 234 -2.00 9.89 -8.81
CA LEU A 234 -2.31 8.75 -9.65
C LEU A 234 -3.53 8.04 -9.08
N VAL A 235 -4.48 7.73 -9.95
CA VAL A 235 -5.69 6.98 -9.60
C VAL A 235 -5.56 5.58 -10.18
N ILE A 236 -5.71 4.57 -9.30
CA ILE A 236 -5.84 3.18 -9.70
C ILE A 236 -7.33 2.85 -9.69
N SER A 237 -7.80 2.29 -10.79
CA SER A 237 -9.18 1.83 -10.92
C SER A 237 -9.25 0.39 -11.39
N THR A 238 -10.34 -0.29 -11.06
CA THR A 238 -10.66 -1.66 -11.43
C THR A 238 -12.02 -1.70 -12.12
N ASP A 239 -12.32 -2.77 -12.85
CA ASP A 239 -13.57 -2.89 -13.60
C ASP A 239 -14.80 -3.03 -12.68
N ASP A 240 -14.60 -3.56 -11.47
CA ASP A 240 -15.64 -3.72 -10.46
C ASP A 240 -15.13 -3.37 -9.05
N ASP A 241 -16.03 -3.38 -8.07
CA ASP A 241 -15.76 -3.09 -6.66
C ASP A 241 -15.81 -4.39 -5.80
N SER A 242 -15.23 -5.47 -6.33
CA SER A 242 -15.12 -6.75 -5.62
C SER A 242 -13.91 -6.81 -4.70
N VAL A 243 -13.95 -7.73 -3.74
CA VAL A 243 -12.82 -8.04 -2.84
C VAL A 243 -11.57 -8.45 -3.65
N GLU A 244 -11.77 -9.20 -4.74
CA GLU A 244 -10.68 -9.60 -5.62
C GLU A 244 -10.03 -8.40 -6.30
N SER A 245 -10.83 -7.47 -6.81
CA SER A 245 -10.36 -6.22 -7.41
C SER A 245 -9.59 -5.36 -6.41
N TRP A 246 -10.02 -5.30 -5.16
CA TRP A 246 -9.28 -4.60 -4.10
C TRP A 246 -7.91 -5.25 -3.81
N LEU A 247 -7.85 -6.59 -3.77
CA LEU A 247 -6.58 -7.31 -3.61
C LEU A 247 -5.63 -7.05 -4.78
N ARG A 248 -6.14 -7.07 -6.03
CA ARG A 248 -5.36 -6.79 -7.23
C ARG A 248 -4.82 -5.36 -7.25
N ALA A 249 -5.64 -4.39 -6.90
CA ALA A 249 -5.21 -2.99 -6.76
C ALA A 249 -4.09 -2.84 -5.73
N GLY A 250 -4.21 -3.54 -4.59
CA GLY A 250 -3.16 -3.59 -3.56
C GLY A 250 -1.86 -4.20 -4.08
N HIS A 251 -1.94 -5.29 -4.84
CA HIS A 251 -0.80 -5.96 -5.43
C HIS A 251 0.00 -5.05 -6.38
N LEU A 252 -0.69 -4.09 -7.02
CA LEU A 252 -0.06 -3.07 -7.87
C LEU A 252 0.72 -2.03 -7.06
N ILE A 253 0.37 -1.76 -5.80
CA ILE A 253 1.02 -0.74 -4.97
C ILE A 253 2.47 -1.14 -4.71
N ARG A 254 3.32 -0.75 -5.62
CA ARG A 254 4.73 -1.04 -5.66
C ARG A 254 5.52 0.26 -5.87
N ARG A 255 6.73 0.32 -5.34
CA ARG A 255 7.63 1.44 -5.65
C ARG A 255 7.95 1.46 -7.14
N ALA A 256 7.91 2.65 -7.75
CA ALA A 256 8.43 2.87 -9.09
C ALA A 256 9.93 2.50 -9.18
N PRO A 257 10.40 1.97 -10.33
CA PRO A 257 11.79 1.58 -10.53
C PRO A 257 12.75 2.75 -10.27
N ARG A 258 13.94 2.43 -9.85
CA ARG A 258 15.03 3.39 -9.64
C ARG A 258 15.44 4.03 -10.97
N SER A 259 15.11 5.29 -11.20
CA SER A 259 16.03 6.20 -11.84
C SER A 259 16.87 6.87 -10.75
N HIS A 260 18.12 7.16 -11.00
CA HIS A 260 19.20 7.56 -10.08
C HIS A 260 18.95 8.75 -9.10
N SER A 261 17.69 9.05 -8.79
CA SER A 261 17.27 10.10 -7.86
C SER A 261 16.22 9.54 -6.89
N PRO A 262 16.13 9.97 -5.62
CA PRO A 262 15.12 9.53 -4.67
C PRO A 262 13.75 10.12 -5.07
N ARG A 263 13.14 9.56 -6.12
CA ARG A 263 11.84 9.98 -6.63
C ARG A 263 10.75 9.34 -5.80
N ARG A 264 9.85 10.16 -5.30
CA ARG A 264 8.78 9.76 -4.38
C ARG A 264 7.47 9.83 -5.15
N CYS A 265 6.80 8.68 -5.35
CA CYS A 265 5.44 8.63 -5.88
C CYS A 265 4.46 8.36 -4.73
N PHE A 266 3.38 9.10 -4.70
CA PHE A 266 2.24 8.84 -3.85
C PHE A 266 1.13 8.26 -4.71
N VAL A 267 0.61 7.09 -4.33
CA VAL A 267 -0.55 6.48 -4.98
C VAL A 267 -1.74 6.69 -4.06
N HIS A 268 -2.72 7.45 -4.52
CA HIS A 268 -4.02 7.52 -3.89
C HIS A 268 -4.95 6.52 -4.56
N ILE A 269 -5.55 5.62 -3.79
CA ILE A 269 -6.50 4.64 -4.30
C ILE A 269 -7.89 5.15 -3.96
N ASP A 270 -8.60 5.58 -4.99
CA ASP A 270 -10.01 5.94 -4.90
C ASP A 270 -10.80 4.97 -5.78
N ALA A 271 -11.73 4.24 -5.19
CA ALA A 271 -12.60 3.35 -5.92
C ALA A 271 -13.93 4.07 -6.12
N HIS A 272 -14.04 4.81 -7.22
CA HIS A 272 -15.31 5.41 -7.62
C HIS A 272 -16.13 4.45 -8.46
N HIS A 273 -17.36 4.19 -8.00
CA HIS A 273 -18.41 3.60 -8.81
C HIS A 273 -18.70 4.53 -10.00
N ARG A 274 -18.44 4.07 -11.21
CA ARG A 274 -19.18 4.62 -12.37
C ARG A 274 -20.61 4.11 -12.28
N ARG A 275 -21.53 5.00 -11.92
CA ARG A 275 -22.96 4.82 -12.25
C ARG A 275 -23.20 5.30 -13.66
#